data_5086e96f05fd922788bf1b7d45969cb4
#
_entry.id   5086e96f05fd922788bf1b7d45969cb4
#
_cell.length_a   1.000
_cell.length_b   1.000
_cell.length_c   1.000
_cell.angle_alpha   90.00
_cell.angle_beta   90.00
_cell.angle_gamma   90.00
#
_symmetry.space_group_name_H-M   'P 1'
#
loop_
_entity.id
_entity.type
_entity.pdbx_description
1 polymer ?
#
loop_
_entity_poly.entity_id
_entity_poly.type
_entity_poly.pdbx_seq_one_letter_code
_entity_poly.pdbx_strand_id
1 'polypeptide(L)'
;MLKAKNDNQIWLFLNSMLKTKKINFIIILGLIAIVGILVAQLVWTKQAFNLEEKKFSQKVHIALLEVVKKLYESTNNDLPSENPVEKISNDYYYVNIANDFDPIILEHYLKSEFKKAGVSTDYEYAMYNCQSDVMVYGNYISSTEDFKSKPTFNFPKNKNLVYYFAIRFPNETGYLFSSLRFWFILSAALVIILLVYVYSIFTIIQQKKYSELQRDFINNMTHEFKTPLSSILIASNYLFVLFSVFCCFTPSEPSFFTF
;
A
#
# COMPACT_ATOMS: atom_id res chain seq x y z
N MET A 1 -9.63 16.96 26.48
CA MET A 1 -10.99 16.40 26.72
C MET A 1 -11.56 15.59 25.56
N LEU A 2 -11.24 15.85 24.30
CA LEU A 2 -11.74 15.10 23.12
C LEU A 2 -11.13 13.69 22.96
N LYS A 3 -9.89 13.47 23.38
CA LYS A 3 -9.20 12.16 23.24
C LYS A 3 -9.78 11.07 24.16
N ALA A 4 -10.13 11.42 25.40
CA ALA A 4 -10.71 10.47 26.36
C ALA A 4 -12.15 10.03 26.01
N LYS A 5 -12.89 10.86 25.25
CA LYS A 5 -14.24 10.51 24.78
C LYS A 5 -14.22 9.49 23.64
N ASN A 6 -13.14 9.52 22.83
CA ASN A 6 -12.96 8.58 21.72
C ASN A 6 -12.53 7.19 22.22
N ASP A 7 -11.66 7.13 23.22
CA ASP A 7 -11.18 5.87 23.80
C ASP A 7 -12.30 5.10 24.53
N ASN A 8 -13.22 5.81 25.22
CA ASN A 8 -14.40 5.21 25.81
C ASN A 8 -15.39 4.68 24.76
N GLN A 9 -15.52 5.33 23.60
CA GLN A 9 -16.37 4.85 22.52
C GLN A 9 -15.80 3.56 21.90
N ILE A 10 -14.48 3.50 21.69
CA ILE A 10 -13.80 2.31 21.17
C ILE A 10 -13.91 1.15 22.15
N TRP A 11 -13.76 1.41 23.44
CA TRP A 11 -13.87 0.37 24.49
C TRP A 11 -15.29 -0.17 24.63
N LEU A 12 -16.32 0.68 24.62
CA LEU A 12 -17.73 0.28 24.60
C LEU A 12 -18.08 -0.50 23.32
N PHE A 13 -17.48 -0.14 22.20
CA PHE A 13 -17.62 -0.82 20.92
C PHE A 13 -17.05 -2.25 20.99
N LEU A 14 -15.83 -2.41 21.50
CA LEU A 14 -15.20 -3.71 21.71
C LEU A 14 -16.01 -4.60 22.66
N ASN A 15 -16.55 -4.04 23.74
CA ASN A 15 -17.30 -4.80 24.74
C ASN A 15 -18.70 -5.23 24.26
N SER A 16 -19.35 -4.42 23.40
CA SER A 16 -20.59 -4.82 22.73
C SER A 16 -20.40 -5.92 21.68
N MET A 17 -19.23 -5.96 21.05
CA MET A 17 -18.84 -7.02 20.11
C MET A 17 -18.72 -8.40 20.78
N LEU A 18 -18.30 -8.45 22.04
CA LEU A 18 -18.08 -9.71 22.77
C LEU A 18 -19.35 -10.50 23.10
N LYS A 19 -20.54 -9.90 22.98
CA LYS A 19 -21.80 -10.50 23.42
C LYS A 19 -22.43 -11.52 22.46
N THR A 20 -21.97 -11.62 21.19
CA THR A 20 -22.47 -12.58 20.21
C THR A 20 -21.34 -13.45 19.64
N LYS A 21 -21.13 -14.62 20.24
CA LYS A 21 -19.99 -15.54 19.96
C LYS A 21 -19.73 -15.82 18.48
N LYS A 22 -20.75 -16.00 17.64
CA LYS A 22 -20.57 -16.34 16.20
C LYS A 22 -20.10 -15.15 15.36
N ILE A 23 -20.64 -13.94 15.59
CA ILE A 23 -20.27 -12.74 14.81
C ILE A 23 -18.87 -12.27 15.20
N ASN A 24 -18.54 -12.31 16.49
CA ASN A 24 -17.19 -12.00 16.95
C ASN A 24 -16.12 -12.91 16.35
N PHE A 25 -16.42 -14.20 16.21
CA PHE A 25 -15.49 -15.14 15.56
C PHE A 25 -15.21 -14.76 14.11
N ILE A 26 -16.24 -14.41 13.34
CA ILE A 26 -16.07 -13.97 11.93
C ILE A 26 -15.25 -12.68 11.83
N ILE A 27 -15.51 -11.72 12.74
CA ILE A 27 -14.78 -10.45 12.76
C ILE A 27 -13.30 -10.66 13.11
N ILE A 28 -13.01 -11.48 14.12
CA ILE A 28 -11.64 -11.80 14.52
C ILE A 28 -10.91 -12.53 13.38
N LEU A 29 -11.57 -13.50 12.75
CA LEU A 29 -11.00 -14.22 11.60
C LEU A 29 -10.70 -13.27 10.43
N GLY A 30 -11.62 -12.34 10.13
CA GLY A 30 -11.42 -11.30 9.11
C GLY A 30 -10.26 -10.37 9.44
N LEU A 31 -10.11 -9.97 10.70
CA LEU A 31 -9.01 -9.12 11.15
C LEU A 31 -7.65 -9.82 11.03
N ILE A 32 -7.57 -11.10 11.40
CA ILE A 32 -6.37 -11.92 11.21
C ILE A 32 -6.02 -12.04 9.72
N ALA A 33 -7.03 -12.27 8.86
CA ALA A 33 -6.82 -12.33 7.42
C ALA A 33 -6.29 -11.00 6.84
N ILE A 34 -6.81 -9.85 7.28
CA ILE A 34 -6.33 -8.52 6.88
C ILE A 34 -4.86 -8.33 7.27
N VAL A 35 -4.51 -8.64 8.53
CA VAL A 35 -3.12 -8.53 8.99
C VAL A 35 -2.21 -9.46 8.17
N GLY A 36 -2.64 -10.69 7.90
CA GLY A 36 -1.91 -11.64 7.06
C GLY A 36 -1.64 -11.11 5.65
N ILE A 37 -2.66 -10.52 5.01
CA ILE A 37 -2.53 -9.92 3.67
C ILE A 37 -1.56 -8.73 3.69
N LEU A 38 -1.62 -7.86 4.69
CA LEU A 38 -0.71 -6.72 4.81
C LEU A 38 0.74 -7.17 4.98
N VAL A 39 0.99 -8.17 5.83
CA VAL A 39 2.33 -8.74 6.01
C VAL A 39 2.83 -9.35 4.69
N ALA A 40 2.00 -10.14 4.01
CA ALA A 40 2.36 -10.73 2.71
C ALA A 40 2.70 -9.65 1.66
N GLN A 41 1.92 -8.56 1.59
CA GLN A 41 2.21 -7.43 0.70
C GLN A 41 3.57 -6.79 0.97
N LEU A 42 3.92 -6.54 2.24
CA LEU A 42 5.20 -5.96 2.61
C LEU A 42 6.36 -6.87 2.21
N VAL A 43 6.24 -8.17 2.44
CA VAL A 43 7.26 -9.16 2.08
C VAL A 43 7.43 -9.21 0.54
N TRP A 44 6.35 -9.27 -0.20
CA TRP A 44 6.41 -9.34 -1.68
C TRP A 44 6.93 -8.06 -2.31
N THR A 45 6.54 -6.90 -1.80
CA THR A 45 7.06 -5.60 -2.28
C THR A 45 8.56 -5.51 -2.06
N LYS A 46 9.06 -5.96 -0.89
CA LYS A 46 10.51 -6.02 -0.62
C LYS A 46 11.22 -6.98 -1.55
N GLN A 47 10.66 -8.17 -1.82
CA GLN A 47 11.24 -9.14 -2.75
C GLN A 47 11.28 -8.60 -4.19
N ALA A 48 10.20 -7.95 -4.64
CA ALA A 48 10.13 -7.33 -5.96
C ALA A 48 11.19 -6.22 -6.11
N PHE A 49 11.35 -5.38 -5.09
CA PHE A 49 12.38 -4.34 -5.07
C PHE A 49 13.80 -4.94 -5.17
N ASN A 50 14.12 -5.92 -4.34
CA ASN A 50 15.43 -6.58 -4.36
C ASN A 50 15.70 -7.29 -5.70
N LEU A 51 14.67 -7.83 -6.34
CA LEU A 51 14.80 -8.48 -7.65
C LEU A 51 15.11 -7.45 -8.75
N GLU A 52 14.41 -6.32 -8.76
CA GLU A 52 14.68 -5.25 -9.75
C GLU A 52 16.04 -4.60 -9.53
N GLU A 53 16.48 -4.40 -8.30
CA GLU A 53 17.84 -3.95 -7.97
C GLU A 53 18.91 -4.91 -8.50
N LYS A 54 18.73 -6.23 -8.32
CA LYS A 54 19.63 -7.24 -8.86
C LYS A 54 19.65 -7.22 -10.38
N LYS A 55 18.49 -7.11 -11.04
CA LYS A 55 18.38 -7.03 -12.50
C LYS A 55 19.09 -5.77 -13.03
N PHE A 56 18.89 -4.62 -12.37
CA PHE A 56 19.58 -3.38 -12.71
C PHE A 56 21.09 -3.55 -12.62
N SER A 57 21.57 -4.05 -11.48
CA SER A 57 23.00 -4.30 -11.25
C SER A 57 23.60 -5.26 -12.30
N GLN A 58 22.88 -6.33 -12.67
CA GLN A 58 23.33 -7.25 -13.72
C GLN A 58 23.40 -6.57 -15.09
N LYS A 59 22.39 -5.76 -15.47
CA LYS A 59 22.42 -5.02 -16.73
C LYS A 59 23.59 -4.05 -16.80
N VAL A 60 23.83 -3.29 -15.72
CA VAL A 60 24.96 -2.37 -15.62
C VAL A 60 26.27 -3.14 -15.73
N HIS A 61 26.43 -4.23 -14.99
CA HIS A 61 27.65 -5.04 -15.00
C HIS A 61 27.96 -5.58 -16.40
N ILE A 62 26.97 -6.17 -17.08
CA ILE A 62 27.14 -6.68 -18.45
C ILE A 62 27.47 -5.55 -19.42
N ALA A 63 26.79 -4.41 -19.33
CA ALA A 63 27.08 -3.27 -20.19
C ALA A 63 28.51 -2.74 -19.99
N LEU A 64 28.99 -2.67 -18.74
CA LEU A 64 30.35 -2.24 -18.43
C LEU A 64 31.38 -3.22 -18.92
N LEU A 65 31.13 -4.54 -18.85
CA LEU A 65 32.01 -5.55 -19.46
C LEU A 65 32.11 -5.37 -20.97
N GLU A 66 31.00 -5.11 -21.67
CA GLU A 66 31.02 -4.86 -23.11
C GLU A 66 31.75 -3.55 -23.47
N VAL A 67 31.65 -2.52 -22.63
CA VAL A 67 32.42 -1.29 -22.79
C VAL A 67 33.92 -1.59 -22.68
N VAL A 68 34.35 -2.30 -21.64
CA VAL A 68 35.77 -2.70 -21.48
C VAL A 68 36.25 -3.48 -22.69
N LYS A 69 35.49 -4.51 -23.10
CA LYS A 69 35.83 -5.32 -24.27
C LYS A 69 36.07 -4.46 -25.50
N LYS A 70 35.18 -3.53 -25.81
CA LYS A 70 35.32 -2.63 -26.97
C LYS A 70 36.49 -1.67 -26.86
N LEU A 71 36.80 -1.19 -25.67
CA LEU A 71 37.96 -0.37 -25.41
C LEU A 71 39.25 -1.14 -25.72
N TYR A 72 39.36 -2.39 -25.27
CA TYR A 72 40.53 -3.23 -25.54
C TYR A 72 40.63 -3.64 -27.03
N GLU A 73 39.49 -3.97 -27.65
CA GLU A 73 39.45 -4.25 -29.10
C GLU A 73 39.93 -3.05 -29.95
N SER A 74 39.54 -1.82 -29.52
CA SER A 74 39.93 -0.58 -30.25
C SER A 74 41.43 -0.24 -30.14
N THR A 75 42.10 -0.75 -29.09
CA THR A 75 43.52 -0.51 -28.84
C THR A 75 44.41 -1.72 -29.18
N ASN A 76 43.82 -2.81 -29.73
CA ASN A 76 44.52 -4.04 -30.05
C ASN A 76 45.25 -4.68 -28.86
N ASN A 77 44.73 -4.50 -27.66
CA ASN A 77 45.25 -5.05 -26.41
C ASN A 77 44.46 -6.30 -25.99
N ASP A 78 45.11 -7.21 -25.25
CA ASP A 78 44.45 -8.38 -24.69
C ASP A 78 43.54 -7.99 -23.51
N LEU A 79 42.39 -8.65 -23.43
CA LEU A 79 41.46 -8.48 -22.33
C LEU A 79 42.09 -8.90 -21.00
N PRO A 80 41.81 -8.19 -19.88
CA PRO A 80 42.29 -8.60 -18.57
C PRO A 80 41.72 -9.96 -18.18
N SER A 81 42.55 -10.79 -17.55
CA SER A 81 42.18 -12.14 -17.10
C SER A 81 41.21 -12.13 -15.94
N GLU A 82 41.14 -11.03 -15.19
CA GLU A 82 40.27 -10.84 -14.03
C GLU A 82 39.06 -9.96 -14.41
N ASN A 83 37.98 -10.08 -13.63
CA ASN A 83 36.82 -9.25 -13.82
C ASN A 83 37.16 -7.77 -13.57
N PRO A 84 37.13 -6.92 -14.59
CA PRO A 84 37.52 -5.52 -14.45
C PRO A 84 36.46 -4.66 -13.74
N VAL A 85 35.22 -5.15 -13.56
CA VAL A 85 34.10 -4.41 -13.03
C VAL A 85 33.86 -4.80 -11.57
N GLU A 86 34.00 -3.86 -10.66
CA GLU A 86 33.77 -4.03 -9.23
C GLU A 86 32.60 -3.14 -8.78
N LYS A 87 31.59 -3.74 -8.16
CA LYS A 87 30.47 -3.02 -7.52
C LYS A 87 30.83 -2.68 -6.09
N ILE A 88 30.93 -1.39 -5.75
CA ILE A 88 31.26 -0.92 -4.40
C ILE A 88 30.00 -0.65 -3.57
N SER A 89 28.99 -0.04 -4.19
CA SER A 89 27.67 0.18 -3.59
C SER A 89 26.58 -0.06 -4.63
N ASN A 90 25.32 0.12 -4.26
CA ASN A 90 24.21 -0.10 -5.18
C ASN A 90 24.28 0.82 -6.39
N ASP A 91 24.66 2.06 -6.16
CA ASP A 91 24.73 3.13 -7.18
C ASP A 91 26.12 3.36 -7.76
N TYR A 92 27.16 2.61 -7.30
CA TYR A 92 28.55 2.96 -7.57
C TYR A 92 29.40 1.77 -8.01
N TYR A 93 30.11 1.94 -9.16
CA TYR A 93 30.94 0.92 -9.80
C TYR A 93 32.31 1.47 -10.12
N TYR A 94 33.36 0.67 -9.88
CA TYR A 94 34.69 0.88 -10.44
C TYR A 94 34.92 -0.06 -11.61
N VAL A 95 35.66 0.44 -12.61
CA VAL A 95 36.08 -0.36 -13.74
C VAL A 95 37.57 -0.14 -13.96
N ASN A 96 38.33 -1.21 -13.73
CA ASN A 96 39.77 -1.22 -13.93
C ASN A 96 40.07 -1.43 -15.42
N ILE A 97 40.79 -0.48 -16.04
CA ILE A 97 41.11 -0.54 -17.46
C ILE A 97 42.59 -0.72 -17.74
N ALA A 98 43.46 -0.68 -16.73
CA ALA A 98 44.91 -0.92 -16.80
C ALA A 98 45.71 -0.11 -17.86
N ASN A 99 45.03 0.64 -18.72
CA ASN A 99 45.59 1.46 -19.79
C ASN A 99 44.94 2.84 -19.82
N ASP A 100 45.61 3.79 -20.48
CA ASP A 100 45.06 5.11 -20.77
C ASP A 100 44.20 5.07 -22.03
N PHE A 101 42.99 5.61 -21.93
CA PHE A 101 42.01 5.66 -23.03
C PHE A 101 41.50 7.09 -23.22
N ASP A 102 41.10 7.39 -24.46
CA ASP A 102 40.45 8.65 -24.77
C ASP A 102 39.07 8.73 -24.09
N PRO A 103 38.82 9.77 -23.27
CA PRO A 103 37.53 9.99 -22.61
C PRO A 103 36.36 10.06 -23.58
N ILE A 104 36.56 10.57 -24.80
CA ILE A 104 35.50 10.70 -25.81
C ILE A 104 35.05 9.32 -26.30
N ILE A 105 36.02 8.42 -26.51
CA ILE A 105 35.74 7.04 -26.91
C ILE A 105 35.03 6.29 -25.82
N LEU A 106 35.47 6.45 -24.57
CA LEU A 106 34.80 5.87 -23.39
C LEU A 106 33.34 6.34 -23.29
N GLU A 107 33.11 7.64 -23.42
CA GLU A 107 31.74 8.21 -23.35
C GLU A 107 30.85 7.62 -24.47
N HIS A 108 31.38 7.51 -25.67
CA HIS A 108 30.66 6.93 -26.80
C HIS A 108 30.22 5.48 -26.52
N TYR A 109 31.15 4.65 -26.02
CA TYR A 109 30.82 3.25 -25.69
C TYR A 109 29.89 3.14 -24.49
N LEU A 110 30.05 3.94 -23.46
CA LEU A 110 29.12 3.99 -22.32
C LEU A 110 27.69 4.30 -22.77
N LYS A 111 27.50 5.34 -23.59
CA LYS A 111 26.17 5.70 -24.15
C LYS A 111 25.58 4.58 -24.99
N SER A 112 26.42 3.96 -25.86
CA SER A 112 25.95 2.89 -26.74
C SER A 112 25.55 1.64 -25.99
N GLU A 113 26.37 1.16 -25.04
CA GLU A 113 26.15 -0.11 -24.37
C GLU A 113 25.07 0.00 -23.30
N PHE A 114 24.97 1.13 -22.55
CA PHE A 114 23.85 1.36 -21.64
C PHE A 114 22.52 1.44 -22.36
N LYS A 115 22.47 2.09 -23.52
CA LYS A 115 21.25 2.14 -24.34
C LYS A 115 20.85 0.72 -24.81
N LYS A 116 21.81 -0.11 -25.26
CA LYS A 116 21.55 -1.51 -25.66
C LYS A 116 21.07 -2.38 -24.49
N ALA A 117 21.66 -2.21 -23.31
CA ALA A 117 21.28 -2.92 -22.11
C ALA A 117 19.92 -2.46 -21.50
N GLY A 118 19.33 -1.38 -22.06
CA GLY A 118 18.08 -0.80 -21.56
C GLY A 118 18.26 -0.12 -20.19
N VAL A 119 19.44 0.43 -19.92
CA VAL A 119 19.72 1.26 -18.74
C VAL A 119 19.36 2.71 -19.10
N SER A 120 18.12 3.10 -18.80
CA SER A 120 17.57 4.45 -19.10
C SER A 120 17.53 5.28 -17.83
N THR A 121 18.67 5.50 -17.21
CA THR A 121 18.82 6.36 -16.02
C THR A 121 20.02 7.27 -16.20
N ASP A 122 20.02 8.38 -15.47
CA ASP A 122 21.14 9.31 -15.49
C ASP A 122 22.34 8.68 -14.79
N TYR A 123 23.52 8.97 -15.29
CA TYR A 123 24.76 8.52 -14.69
C TYR A 123 25.86 9.57 -14.83
N GLU A 124 26.73 9.58 -13.86
CA GLU A 124 27.97 10.35 -13.87
C GLU A 124 29.16 9.39 -13.92
N TYR A 125 30.19 9.77 -14.65
CA TYR A 125 31.43 8.99 -14.69
C TYR A 125 32.65 9.91 -14.53
N ALA A 126 33.71 9.36 -13.99
CA ALA A 126 34.98 10.03 -13.86
C ALA A 126 36.14 9.09 -14.15
N MET A 127 37.14 9.56 -14.90
CA MET A 127 38.38 8.85 -15.14
C MET A 127 39.47 9.34 -14.21
N TYR A 128 40.22 8.40 -13.67
CA TYR A 128 41.32 8.66 -12.75
C TYR A 128 42.63 8.09 -13.28
N ASN A 129 43.70 8.88 -13.15
CA ASN A 129 45.07 8.44 -13.36
C ASN A 129 45.81 8.54 -12.01
N CYS A 130 46.17 7.42 -11.43
CA CYS A 130 46.83 7.37 -10.12
C CYS A 130 48.27 7.91 -10.12
N GLN A 131 48.94 8.12 -11.26
CA GLN A 131 50.25 8.74 -11.29
C GLN A 131 50.19 10.23 -10.86
N SER A 132 49.07 10.91 -11.12
CA SER A 132 48.86 12.33 -10.79
C SER A 132 47.91 12.55 -9.62
N ASP A 133 47.24 11.49 -9.11
CA ASP A 133 46.20 11.53 -8.08
C ASP A 133 45.05 12.53 -8.39
N VAL A 134 44.89 12.88 -9.67
CA VAL A 134 43.95 13.86 -10.19
C VAL A 134 42.89 13.18 -11.07
N MET A 135 41.66 13.62 -10.95
CA MET A 135 40.61 13.30 -11.91
C MET A 135 40.96 13.90 -13.26
N VAL A 136 41.16 13.02 -14.27
CA VAL A 136 41.56 13.44 -15.62
C VAL A 136 40.36 14.00 -16.38
N TYR A 137 39.20 13.37 -16.23
CA TYR A 137 37.99 13.74 -16.94
C TYR A 137 36.74 13.24 -16.16
N GLY A 138 35.66 13.98 -16.24
CA GLY A 138 34.38 13.56 -15.68
C GLY A 138 33.23 14.26 -16.37
N ASN A 139 32.14 13.55 -16.57
CA ASN A 139 30.94 14.09 -17.19
C ASN A 139 29.68 13.47 -16.59
N TYR A 140 28.56 14.22 -16.68
CA TYR A 140 27.22 13.77 -16.32
C TYR A 140 26.41 13.56 -17.59
N ILE A 141 25.81 12.39 -17.73
CA ILE A 141 24.99 12.02 -18.88
C ILE A 141 23.57 11.84 -18.40
N SER A 142 22.68 12.72 -18.85
CA SER A 142 21.25 12.61 -18.59
C SER A 142 20.57 11.71 -19.62
N SER A 143 19.67 10.87 -19.18
CA SER A 143 18.78 10.07 -20.03
C SER A 143 17.67 10.93 -20.65
N THR A 144 17.36 12.10 -20.06
CA THR A 144 16.36 13.06 -20.51
C THR A 144 17.07 14.38 -20.86
N GLU A 145 16.82 14.93 -22.05
CA GLU A 145 17.54 16.13 -22.57
C GLU A 145 17.37 17.41 -21.69
N ASP A 146 16.42 17.42 -20.75
CA ASP A 146 16.01 18.62 -20.03
C ASP A 146 16.68 18.87 -18.66
N PHE A 147 17.46 17.95 -18.13
CA PHE A 147 18.06 18.11 -16.80
C PHE A 147 19.60 18.10 -16.84
N LYS A 148 20.19 19.28 -16.93
CA LYS A 148 21.59 19.51 -16.55
C LYS A 148 21.69 19.63 -15.03
N SER A 149 21.63 18.53 -14.27
CA SER A 149 22.08 18.57 -12.90
C SER A 149 23.60 18.78 -12.90
N LYS A 150 24.08 19.69 -12.04
CA LYS A 150 25.51 19.90 -11.90
C LYS A 150 26.15 18.62 -11.36
N PRO A 151 27.16 18.05 -12.05
CA PRO A 151 27.83 16.86 -11.58
C PRO A 151 28.47 17.13 -10.22
N THR A 152 28.14 16.30 -9.24
CA THR A 152 28.82 16.31 -7.95
C THR A 152 29.93 15.28 -7.99
N PHE A 153 31.09 15.66 -8.55
CA PHE A 153 32.25 14.76 -8.68
C PHE A 153 32.89 14.43 -7.31
N ASN A 154 32.13 13.87 -6.41
CA ASN A 154 32.66 13.42 -5.12
C ASN A 154 32.73 11.88 -5.12
N PHE A 155 33.62 11.36 -5.98
CA PHE A 155 33.89 9.93 -6.04
C PHE A 155 34.95 9.56 -5.00
N PRO A 156 34.75 8.51 -4.19
CA PRO A 156 35.80 7.99 -3.32
C PRO A 156 36.94 7.43 -4.20
N LYS A 157 38.18 7.79 -3.86
CA LYS A 157 39.35 7.36 -4.63
C LYS A 157 39.77 5.95 -4.23
N ASN A 158 40.13 5.12 -5.24
CA ASN A 158 40.70 3.81 -5.02
C ASN A 158 42.23 3.88 -5.24
N LYS A 159 42.99 3.76 -4.16
CA LYS A 159 44.48 3.86 -4.17
C LYS A 159 45.16 2.61 -4.77
N ASN A 160 44.44 1.54 -5.00
CA ASN A 160 45.01 0.26 -5.45
C ASN A 160 44.96 0.09 -6.98
N LEU A 161 44.28 1.00 -7.71
CA LEU A 161 44.13 0.92 -9.16
C LEU A 161 44.92 2.02 -9.84
N VAL A 162 45.63 1.71 -10.93
CA VAL A 162 46.47 2.68 -11.64
C VAL A 162 45.69 3.47 -12.66
N TYR A 163 44.89 2.83 -13.49
CA TYR A 163 43.95 3.45 -14.42
C TYR A 163 42.57 2.86 -14.23
N TYR A 164 41.61 3.69 -13.89
CA TYR A 164 40.24 3.25 -13.71
C TYR A 164 39.25 4.36 -14.03
N PHE A 165 38.04 4.00 -14.35
CA PHE A 165 36.93 4.92 -14.33
C PHE A 165 35.89 4.48 -13.28
N ALA A 166 35.24 5.45 -12.71
CA ALA A 166 34.16 5.25 -11.76
C ALA A 166 32.84 5.67 -12.39
N ILE A 167 31.78 4.94 -12.11
CA ILE A 167 30.43 5.29 -12.56
C ILE A 167 29.50 5.29 -11.36
N ARG A 168 28.65 6.30 -11.32
CA ARG A 168 27.62 6.46 -10.32
C ARG A 168 26.25 6.72 -10.96
N PHE A 169 25.21 6.13 -10.38
CA PHE A 169 23.83 6.28 -10.79
C PHE A 169 23.04 7.05 -9.72
N PRO A 170 23.04 8.40 -9.73
CA PRO A 170 22.44 9.19 -8.64
C PRO A 170 20.92 8.98 -8.50
N ASN A 171 20.25 8.59 -9.58
CA ASN A 171 18.80 8.37 -9.62
C ASN A 171 18.43 6.87 -9.75
N GLU A 172 19.25 5.94 -9.26
CA GLU A 172 18.95 4.51 -9.28
C GLU A 172 17.60 4.21 -8.63
N THR A 173 17.35 4.77 -7.45
CA THR A 173 16.08 4.57 -6.73
C THR A 173 14.88 5.04 -7.53
N GLY A 174 14.96 6.18 -8.22
CA GLY A 174 13.89 6.67 -9.10
C GLY A 174 13.60 5.72 -10.27
N TYR A 175 14.64 5.16 -10.89
CA TYR A 175 14.51 4.14 -11.92
C TYR A 175 13.83 2.88 -11.39
N LEU A 176 14.22 2.38 -10.22
CA LEU A 176 13.61 1.22 -9.57
C LEU A 176 12.14 1.45 -9.24
N PHE A 177 11.77 2.62 -8.69
CA PHE A 177 10.38 2.98 -8.45
C PHE A 177 9.55 3.05 -9.74
N SER A 178 10.11 3.59 -10.82
CA SER A 178 9.45 3.62 -12.12
C SER A 178 9.18 2.21 -12.67
N SER A 179 10.15 1.30 -12.52
CA SER A 179 10.02 -0.11 -12.91
C SER A 179 8.95 -0.84 -12.08
N LEU A 180 8.81 -0.49 -10.80
CA LEU A 180 7.86 -1.11 -9.87
C LEU A 180 6.48 -0.43 -9.85
N ARG A 181 6.22 0.58 -10.69
CA ARG A 181 4.96 1.34 -10.69
C ARG A 181 3.72 0.46 -10.72
N PHE A 182 3.73 -0.60 -11.51
CA PHE A 182 2.63 -1.56 -11.59
C PHE A 182 2.36 -2.25 -10.24
N TRP A 183 3.41 -2.64 -9.51
CA TRP A 183 3.30 -3.25 -8.19
C TRP A 183 2.73 -2.30 -7.14
N PHE A 184 3.11 -1.02 -7.19
CA PHE A 184 2.55 -0.01 -6.30
C PHE A 184 1.07 0.24 -6.58
N ILE A 185 0.65 0.28 -7.85
CA ILE A 185 -0.77 0.41 -8.22
C ILE A 185 -1.57 -0.78 -7.70
N LEU A 186 -1.06 -2.01 -7.88
CA LEU A 186 -1.72 -3.23 -7.40
C LEU A 186 -1.83 -3.24 -5.86
N SER A 187 -0.75 -2.83 -5.17
CA SER A 187 -0.74 -2.72 -3.71
C SER A 187 -1.74 -1.67 -3.22
N ALA A 188 -1.81 -0.51 -3.86
CA ALA A 188 -2.77 0.54 -3.52
C ALA A 188 -4.22 0.07 -3.72
N ALA A 189 -4.51 -0.64 -4.81
CA ALA A 189 -5.84 -1.22 -5.05
C ALA A 189 -6.24 -2.21 -3.94
N LEU A 190 -5.33 -3.07 -3.49
CA LEU A 190 -5.57 -3.98 -2.37
C LEU A 190 -5.85 -3.25 -1.06
N VAL A 191 -5.11 -2.18 -0.75
CA VAL A 191 -5.35 -1.35 0.44
C VAL A 191 -6.74 -0.71 0.38
N ILE A 192 -7.17 -0.22 -0.79
CA ILE A 192 -8.52 0.34 -0.97
C ILE A 192 -9.59 -0.72 -0.69
N ILE A 193 -9.43 -1.93 -1.22
CA ILE A 193 -10.36 -3.04 -0.96
C ILE A 193 -10.44 -3.35 0.53
N LEU A 194 -9.31 -3.38 1.24
CA LEU A 194 -9.28 -3.58 2.68
C LEU A 194 -10.01 -2.48 3.45
N LEU A 195 -9.85 -1.21 3.06
CA LEU A 195 -10.57 -0.09 3.66
C LEU A 195 -12.09 -0.21 3.47
N VAL A 196 -12.54 -0.59 2.26
CA VAL A 196 -13.96 -0.84 1.98
C VAL A 196 -14.49 -1.99 2.84
N TYR A 197 -13.71 -3.06 3.00
CA TYR A 197 -14.09 -4.19 3.85
C TYR A 197 -14.24 -3.78 5.33
N VAL A 198 -13.28 -3.03 5.88
CA VAL A 198 -13.35 -2.50 7.26
C VAL A 198 -14.56 -1.59 7.44
N TYR A 199 -14.82 -0.70 6.47
CA TYR A 199 -16.01 0.16 6.47
C TYR A 199 -17.31 -0.65 6.45
N SER A 200 -17.38 -1.71 5.65
CA SER A 200 -18.53 -2.61 5.57
C SER A 200 -18.81 -3.30 6.91
N ILE A 201 -17.76 -3.82 7.58
CA ILE A 201 -17.89 -4.39 8.93
C ILE A 201 -18.47 -3.36 9.90
N PHE A 202 -17.93 -2.14 9.88
CA PHE A 202 -18.40 -1.07 10.77
C PHE A 202 -19.89 -0.76 10.55
N THR A 203 -20.32 -0.70 9.28
CA THR A 203 -21.72 -0.46 8.92
C THR A 203 -22.63 -1.59 9.40
N ILE A 204 -22.23 -2.86 9.24
CA ILE A 204 -23.00 -4.02 9.71
C ILE A 204 -23.18 -3.98 11.22
N ILE A 205 -22.14 -3.62 11.97
CA ILE A 205 -22.22 -3.52 13.44
C ILE A 205 -23.16 -2.39 13.86
N GLN A 206 -23.12 -1.24 13.21
CA GLN A 206 -24.07 -0.15 13.47
C GLN A 206 -25.51 -0.57 13.18
N GLN A 207 -25.77 -1.18 12.03
CA GLN A 207 -27.12 -1.67 11.67
C GLN A 207 -27.64 -2.64 12.71
N LYS A 208 -26.80 -3.55 13.21
CA LYS A 208 -27.19 -4.48 14.25
C LYS A 208 -27.61 -3.77 15.53
N LYS A 209 -26.86 -2.74 15.96
CA LYS A 209 -27.19 -1.93 17.13
C LYS A 209 -28.53 -1.22 16.97
N TYR A 210 -28.80 -0.66 15.80
CA TYR A 210 -30.09 -0.03 15.51
C TYR A 210 -31.25 -1.05 15.55
N SER A 211 -31.04 -2.25 14.99
CA SER A 211 -32.05 -3.33 15.02
C SER A 211 -32.35 -3.81 16.44
N GLU A 212 -31.34 -3.91 17.32
CA GLU A 212 -31.55 -4.25 18.74
C GLU A 212 -32.36 -3.17 19.46
N LEU A 213 -32.01 -1.89 19.24
CA LEU A 213 -32.77 -0.77 19.82
C LEU A 213 -34.24 -0.73 19.37
N GLN A 214 -34.49 -0.97 18.06
CA GLN A 214 -35.85 -1.07 17.53
C GLN A 214 -36.62 -2.22 18.16
N ARG A 215 -36.01 -3.37 18.32
CA ARG A 215 -36.63 -4.53 18.95
C ARG A 215 -36.99 -4.28 20.41
N ASP A 216 -36.08 -3.67 21.18
CA ASP A 216 -36.30 -3.33 22.57
C ASP A 216 -37.40 -2.26 22.69
N PHE A 217 -37.43 -1.28 21.81
CA PHE A 217 -38.49 -0.28 21.74
C PHE A 217 -39.84 -0.92 21.45
N ILE A 218 -39.95 -1.79 20.45
CA ILE A 218 -41.20 -2.48 20.12
C ILE A 218 -41.67 -3.36 21.28
N ASN A 219 -40.75 -4.10 21.91
CA ASN A 219 -41.08 -4.94 23.05
C ASN A 219 -41.62 -4.12 24.24
N ASN A 220 -40.96 -3.01 24.57
CA ASN A 220 -41.40 -2.13 25.65
C ASN A 220 -42.72 -1.47 25.31
N MET A 221 -42.90 -0.93 24.09
CA MET A 221 -44.15 -0.37 23.63
C MET A 221 -45.31 -1.39 23.68
N THR A 222 -45.05 -2.61 23.22
CA THR A 222 -46.06 -3.66 23.25
C THR A 222 -46.50 -3.97 24.70
N HIS A 223 -45.54 -3.99 25.63
CA HIS A 223 -45.86 -4.20 27.06
C HIS A 223 -46.65 -3.03 27.65
N GLU A 224 -46.22 -1.80 27.38
CA GLU A 224 -46.87 -0.58 27.86
C GLU A 224 -48.26 -0.37 27.25
N PHE A 225 -48.52 -0.78 26.03
CA PHE A 225 -49.85 -0.74 25.41
C PHE A 225 -50.77 -1.86 25.88
N LYS A 226 -50.25 -3.02 26.28
CA LYS A 226 -51.06 -4.14 26.73
C LYS A 226 -51.89 -3.80 27.97
N THR A 227 -51.34 -3.03 28.88
CA THR A 227 -52.01 -2.62 30.13
C THR A 227 -53.23 -1.73 29.87
N PRO A 228 -53.16 -0.59 29.14
CA PRO A 228 -54.34 0.23 28.86
C PRO A 228 -55.34 -0.50 27.95
N LEU A 229 -54.90 -1.32 27.00
CA LEU A 229 -55.79 -2.09 26.17
C LEU A 229 -56.60 -3.10 26.99
N SER A 230 -55.97 -3.78 27.95
CA SER A 230 -56.64 -4.68 28.86
C SER A 230 -57.68 -3.97 29.71
N SER A 231 -57.38 -2.76 30.20
CA SER A 231 -58.28 -1.92 30.96
C SER A 231 -59.49 -1.48 30.14
N ILE A 232 -59.28 -1.09 28.88
CA ILE A 232 -60.36 -0.73 27.95
C ILE A 232 -61.26 -1.94 27.64
N LEU A 233 -60.65 -3.13 27.43
CA LEU A 233 -61.39 -4.36 27.15
C LEU A 233 -62.29 -4.76 28.34
N ILE A 234 -61.76 -4.64 29.56
CA ILE A 234 -62.50 -4.91 30.79
C ILE A 234 -63.67 -3.91 30.95
N ALA A 235 -63.41 -2.63 30.77
CA ALA A 235 -64.44 -1.59 30.83
C ALA A 235 -65.54 -1.80 29.80
N SER A 236 -65.18 -2.17 28.56
CA SER A 236 -66.10 -2.48 27.47
C SER A 236 -66.98 -3.71 27.81
N ASN A 237 -66.41 -4.75 28.38
CA ASN A 237 -67.18 -5.93 28.83
C ASN A 237 -68.13 -5.59 29.95
N TYR A 238 -67.71 -4.77 30.91
CA TYR A 238 -68.65 -4.30 31.99
C TYR A 238 -69.78 -3.49 31.41
N LEU A 239 -69.54 -2.56 30.50
CA LEU A 239 -70.60 -1.80 29.80
C LEU A 239 -71.56 -2.69 29.05
N PHE A 240 -71.06 -3.70 28.35
CA PHE A 240 -71.89 -4.68 27.58
C PHE A 240 -72.78 -5.50 28.50
N VAL A 241 -72.26 -5.96 29.65
CA VAL A 241 -73.05 -6.70 30.67
C VAL A 241 -74.10 -5.80 31.30
N LEU A 242 -73.76 -4.55 31.68
CA LEU A 242 -74.69 -3.56 32.22
C LEU A 242 -75.84 -3.27 31.23
N PHE A 243 -75.52 -3.10 29.95
CA PHE A 243 -76.48 -2.83 28.89
C PHE A 243 -77.38 -4.03 28.67
N SER A 244 -76.87 -5.28 28.69
CA SER A 244 -77.68 -6.50 28.57
C SER A 244 -78.62 -6.68 29.79
N VAL A 245 -78.16 -6.41 30.98
CA VAL A 245 -79.03 -6.42 32.21
C VAL A 245 -80.07 -5.33 32.16
N PHE A 246 -79.74 -4.12 31.70
CA PHE A 246 -80.70 -3.03 31.55
C PHE A 246 -81.79 -3.36 30.48
N CYS A 247 -81.45 -3.94 29.37
CA CYS A 247 -82.42 -4.41 28.36
C CYS A 247 -83.31 -5.56 28.86
N CYS A 248 -82.85 -6.40 29.81
CA CYS A 248 -83.69 -7.42 30.41
C CYS A 248 -84.61 -6.88 31.48
N PHE A 249 -84.36 -5.67 32.05
CA PHE A 249 -85.16 -5.07 33.13
C PHE A 249 -86.16 -4.00 32.68
N THR A 250 -86.17 -3.63 31.35
CA THR A 250 -87.23 -2.76 30.80
C THR A 250 -88.47 -3.65 30.58
N PRO A 251 -89.56 -3.52 31.36
CA PRO A 251 -90.79 -4.22 31.08
C PRO A 251 -91.33 -3.71 29.73
N SER A 252 -91.69 -4.62 28.85
CA SER A 252 -92.42 -4.34 27.65
C SER A 252 -93.75 -3.72 28.02
N GLU A 253 -93.90 -2.41 27.96
CA GLU A 253 -95.24 -1.82 27.96
C GLU A 253 -95.99 -2.31 26.73
N PRO A 254 -97.18 -2.86 26.90
CA PRO A 254 -98.04 -3.21 25.79
C PRO A 254 -98.55 -1.90 25.19
N SER A 255 -98.14 -1.53 24.02
CA SER A 255 -98.71 -0.40 23.23
C SER A 255 -100.15 -0.74 22.90
N PHE A 256 -101.00 -0.14 23.66
CA PHE A 256 -102.40 0.11 23.26
C PHE A 256 -102.41 1.07 22.10
N PHE A 257 -102.59 0.60 20.88
CA PHE A 257 -103.16 1.36 19.78
C PHE A 257 -104.27 0.57 19.19
N THR A 258 -105.52 0.92 19.66
CA THR A 258 -106.75 0.82 18.90
C THR A 258 -106.96 2.23 18.29
N PHE A 259 -107.07 2.26 16.99
CA PHE A 259 -107.93 2.88 15.99
C PHE A 259 -107.23 2.97 14.64
#